data_3da3630be03149db64408c3da38c9b5f
#
_entry.id   3da3630be03149db64408c3da38c9b5f
#
_cell.length_a   1.000
_cell.length_b   1.000
_cell.length_c   1.000
_cell.angle_alpha   90.00
_cell.angle_beta   90.00
_cell.angle_gamma   90.00
#
_symmetry.space_group_name_H-M   'P 1'
#
loop_
_entity.id
_entity.type
_entity.pdbx_description
1 polymer ?
#
loop_
_entity_poly.entity_id
_entity_poly.type
_entity_poly.pdbx_seq_one_letter_code
_entity_poly.pdbx_strand_id
1 'polypeptide(L)'
;PVAAIEEHLVELRVVPGPRDDWLVDPDALVHTIWMASNRSDRVGMRLQGRPLQHRWPDRQLPGEGVTRGAIQVPPNGLPVILGPDHPITGSYPVVGVITDEDIDKVAQIRPGQYVRLHWARPRSRLPGQGVTQAW
;
A
#
# COMPACT_ATOMS: atom_id res chain seq x y z
N PRO A 1 10.39 11.92 -18.61
CA PRO A 1 11.22 12.93 -17.96
C PRO A 1 10.78 13.22 -16.55
N VAL A 2 11.73 13.57 -15.72
CA VAL A 2 11.50 13.83 -14.28
C VAL A 2 10.47 14.94 -14.08
N ALA A 3 10.52 15.99 -14.88
CA ALA A 3 9.58 17.10 -14.78
C ALA A 3 8.13 16.66 -15.01
N ALA A 4 7.89 15.76 -15.95
CA ALA A 4 6.55 15.24 -16.21
C ALA A 4 6.04 14.39 -15.03
N ILE A 5 6.92 13.61 -14.40
CA ILE A 5 6.56 12.83 -13.21
C ILE A 5 6.18 13.76 -12.08
N GLU A 6 6.97 14.80 -11.82
CA GLU A 6 6.71 15.75 -10.75
C GLU A 6 5.40 16.52 -10.95
N GLU A 7 5.07 16.89 -12.19
CA GLU A 7 3.84 17.62 -12.49
C GLU A 7 2.58 16.78 -12.23
N HIS A 8 2.67 15.47 -12.45
CA HIS A 8 1.51 14.58 -12.38
C HIS A 8 1.60 13.61 -11.22
N LEU A 9 2.47 13.89 -10.27
CA LEU A 9 2.67 13.05 -9.10
C LEU A 9 1.61 13.35 -8.04
N VAL A 10 0.86 12.33 -7.66
CA VAL A 10 -0.08 12.42 -6.54
C VAL A 10 0.61 11.83 -5.32
N GLU A 11 0.66 12.59 -4.25
CA GLU A 11 1.30 12.15 -3.02
C GLU A 11 0.24 11.81 -1.97
N LEU A 12 0.36 10.63 -1.38
CA LEU A 12 -0.58 10.10 -0.40
C LEU A 12 0.17 9.68 0.86
N ARG A 13 -0.38 10.02 2.00
CA ARG A 13 0.17 9.60 3.29
C ARG A 13 -0.45 8.28 3.73
N VAL A 14 0.37 7.43 4.33
CA VAL A 14 0.03 6.07 4.68
C VAL A 14 0.37 5.81 6.14
N VAL A 15 -0.59 5.30 6.89
CA VAL A 15 -0.34 4.78 8.23
C VAL A 15 0.16 3.34 8.06
N PRO A 16 1.27 2.94 8.70
CA PRO A 16 1.74 1.57 8.61
C PRO A 16 0.67 0.58 9.03
N GLY A 17 0.50 -0.49 8.25
CA GLY A 17 -0.51 -1.50 8.48
C GLY A 17 -0.04 -2.65 9.36
N PRO A 18 -0.96 -3.52 9.72
CA PRO A 18 -0.64 -4.62 10.65
C PRO A 18 0.29 -5.68 10.05
N ARG A 19 0.40 -5.74 8.74
CA ARG A 19 1.17 -6.76 8.03
C ARG A 19 2.32 -6.19 7.21
N ASP A 20 2.83 -5.01 7.56
CA ASP A 20 3.94 -4.42 6.84
C ASP A 20 5.20 -5.29 6.92
N ASP A 21 5.38 -6.06 8.00
CA ASP A 21 6.48 -7.01 8.17
C ASP A 21 6.41 -8.23 7.25
N TRP A 22 5.31 -8.40 6.51
CA TRP A 22 5.23 -9.44 5.48
C TRP A 22 6.04 -9.11 4.24
N LEU A 23 6.51 -7.88 4.12
CA LEU A 23 7.40 -7.46 3.05
C LEU A 23 8.86 -7.55 3.51
N VAL A 24 9.73 -8.00 2.61
CA VAL A 24 11.17 -8.04 2.88
C VAL A 24 11.70 -6.64 3.16
N ASP A 25 11.23 -5.66 2.37
CA ASP A 25 11.58 -4.25 2.53
C ASP A 25 10.31 -3.41 2.48
N PRO A 26 9.64 -3.21 3.63
CA PRO A 26 8.41 -2.41 3.65
C PRO A 26 8.61 -0.97 3.17
N ASP A 27 9.80 -0.40 3.35
CA ASP A 27 10.07 0.97 2.91
C ASP A 27 10.11 1.11 1.39
N ALA A 28 10.26 0.01 0.67
CA ALA A 28 10.16 0.03 -0.79
C ALA A 28 8.78 0.53 -1.25
N LEU A 29 7.74 0.35 -0.43
CA LEU A 29 6.41 0.87 -0.73
C LEU A 29 6.44 2.39 -0.91
N VAL A 30 7.19 3.10 -0.07
CA VAL A 30 7.28 4.57 -0.09
C VAL A 30 8.47 5.09 -0.90
N HIS A 31 9.42 4.25 -1.25
CA HIS A 31 10.56 4.64 -2.07
C HIS A 31 10.32 4.42 -3.57
N THR A 32 9.28 3.69 -3.92
CA THR A 32 8.93 3.43 -5.32
C THR A 32 7.93 4.48 -5.80
N ILE A 33 8.13 4.96 -7.02
CA ILE A 33 7.10 5.77 -7.69
C ILE A 33 6.21 4.80 -8.45
N TRP A 34 4.95 4.77 -8.06
CA TRP A 34 3.95 3.88 -8.64
C TRP A 34 3.20 4.58 -9.76
N MET A 35 2.55 3.81 -10.59
CA MET A 35 1.64 4.33 -11.62
C MET A 35 0.29 3.65 -11.47
N ALA A 36 -0.78 4.44 -11.49
CA ALA A 36 -2.13 3.91 -11.43
C ALA A 36 -2.44 3.13 -12.72
N SER A 37 -2.85 1.88 -12.57
CA SER A 37 -3.16 0.99 -13.67
C SER A 37 -4.54 1.32 -14.27
N ASN A 38 -4.69 1.10 -15.58
CA ASN A 38 -6.00 1.18 -16.23
C ASN A 38 -6.95 0.04 -15.83
N ARG A 39 -6.48 -0.92 -15.05
CA ARG A 39 -7.29 -1.97 -14.45
C ARG A 39 -7.90 -1.57 -13.12
N SER A 40 -7.66 -0.35 -12.68
CA SER A 40 -8.24 0.17 -11.44
C SER A 40 -9.74 0.37 -11.59
N ASP A 41 -10.49 0.10 -10.52
CA ASP A 41 -11.93 0.28 -10.45
C ASP A 41 -12.34 0.70 -9.03
N ARG A 42 -13.65 0.69 -8.74
CA ARG A 42 -14.14 1.08 -7.41
C ARG A 42 -13.84 0.05 -6.32
N VAL A 43 -13.47 -1.16 -6.67
CA VAL A 43 -13.04 -2.19 -5.71
C VAL A 43 -11.63 -1.90 -5.24
N GLY A 44 -10.74 -1.50 -6.16
CA GLY A 44 -9.37 -1.20 -5.80
C GLY A 44 -8.59 -0.52 -6.92
N MET A 45 -7.73 0.40 -6.53
CA MET A 45 -6.78 1.02 -7.42
C MET A 45 -5.51 0.16 -7.46
N ARG A 46 -5.21 -0.38 -8.62
CA ARG A 46 -4.04 -1.23 -8.82
C ARG A 46 -2.85 -0.36 -9.20
N LEU A 47 -1.76 -0.54 -8.48
CA LEU A 47 -0.53 0.21 -8.74
C LEU A 47 0.47 -0.66 -9.51
N GLN A 48 1.15 -0.05 -10.46
CA GLN A 48 2.21 -0.68 -11.24
C GLN A 48 3.54 -0.03 -10.90
N GLY A 49 4.58 -0.83 -10.87
CA GLY A 49 5.92 -0.38 -10.56
C GLY A 49 6.81 -1.57 -10.25
N ARG A 50 7.90 -1.32 -9.54
CA ARG A 50 8.80 -2.39 -9.14
C ARG A 50 8.10 -3.24 -8.07
N PRO A 51 7.89 -4.56 -8.32
CA PRO A 51 7.17 -5.40 -7.36
C PRO A 51 7.85 -5.45 -6.01
N LEU A 52 7.01 -5.43 -4.96
CA LEU A 52 7.45 -5.64 -3.59
C LEU A 52 7.65 -7.14 -3.36
N GLN A 53 8.62 -7.48 -2.53
CA GLN A 53 8.96 -8.87 -2.29
C GLN A 53 8.33 -9.34 -0.98
N HIS A 54 7.54 -10.42 -1.04
CA HIS A 54 6.99 -11.06 0.14
C HIS A 54 8.08 -11.78 0.92
N ARG A 55 8.04 -11.63 2.23
CA ARG A 55 8.94 -12.36 3.12
C ARG A 55 8.62 -13.86 3.16
N TRP A 56 7.33 -14.17 3.10
CA TRP A 56 6.83 -15.56 3.14
C TRP A 56 5.88 -15.78 1.96
N PRO A 57 6.40 -15.96 0.73
CA PRO A 57 5.54 -15.96 -0.47
C PRO A 57 4.53 -17.11 -0.52
N ASP A 58 4.83 -18.22 0.16
CA ASP A 58 3.93 -19.38 0.18
C ASP A 58 2.96 -19.39 1.36
N ARG A 59 3.08 -18.42 2.24
CA ARG A 59 2.22 -18.32 3.42
C ARG A 59 0.94 -17.59 3.08
N GLN A 60 -0.18 -18.16 3.52
CA GLN A 60 -1.48 -17.55 3.33
C GLN A 60 -2.02 -16.98 4.63
N LEU A 61 -2.72 -15.87 4.52
CA LEU A 61 -3.45 -15.30 5.65
C LEU A 61 -4.88 -15.82 5.64
N PRO A 62 -5.48 -16.10 6.80
CA PRO A 62 -6.92 -16.25 6.87
C PRO A 62 -7.58 -14.92 6.47
N GLY A 63 -8.86 -14.98 6.08
CA GLY A 63 -9.59 -13.76 5.75
C GLY A 63 -9.61 -12.80 6.94
N GLU A 64 -9.20 -11.56 6.70
CA GLU A 64 -9.18 -10.50 7.70
C GLU A 64 -10.09 -9.36 7.25
N GLY A 65 -10.70 -8.66 8.20
CA GLY A 65 -11.49 -7.48 7.90
C GLY A 65 -10.62 -6.38 7.26
N VAL A 66 -11.14 -5.75 6.22
CA VAL A 66 -10.42 -4.69 5.51
C VAL A 66 -11.29 -3.45 5.43
N THR A 67 -10.63 -2.30 5.22
CA THR A 67 -11.30 -1.00 5.11
C THR A 67 -10.92 -0.31 3.82
N ARG A 68 -11.73 0.68 3.41
CA ARG A 68 -11.35 1.58 2.32
C ARG A 68 -10.02 2.22 2.63
N GLY A 69 -9.14 2.30 1.64
CA GLY A 69 -7.81 2.89 1.79
C GLY A 69 -6.75 1.91 2.26
N ALA A 70 -7.13 0.70 2.67
CA ALA A 70 -6.15 -0.33 2.98
C ALA A 70 -5.33 -0.68 1.75
N ILE A 71 -4.03 -0.86 1.92
CA ILE A 71 -3.12 -1.21 0.84
C ILE A 71 -2.76 -2.69 1.01
N GLN A 72 -3.27 -3.51 0.10
CA GLN A 72 -2.97 -4.93 0.06
C GLN A 72 -1.85 -5.20 -0.93
N VAL A 73 -0.99 -6.17 -0.60
CA VAL A 73 0.06 -6.61 -1.50
C VAL A 73 -0.12 -8.10 -1.80
N PRO A 74 -0.73 -8.43 -2.95
CA PRO A 74 -0.82 -9.83 -3.39
C PRO A 74 0.56 -10.43 -3.69
N PRO A 75 0.64 -11.75 -3.92
CA PRO A 75 1.93 -12.40 -4.19
C PRO A 75 2.72 -11.82 -5.36
N ASN A 76 2.05 -11.19 -6.34
CA ASN A 76 2.75 -10.54 -7.45
C ASN A 76 3.52 -9.29 -7.03
N GLY A 77 3.36 -8.82 -5.79
CA GLY A 77 4.11 -7.69 -5.27
C GLY A 77 3.58 -6.31 -5.67
N LEU A 78 2.46 -6.24 -6.38
CA LEU A 78 1.91 -4.98 -6.85
C LEU A 78 0.79 -4.51 -5.91
N PRO A 79 0.94 -3.34 -5.27
CA PRO A 79 -0.04 -2.89 -4.28
C PRO A 79 -1.40 -2.59 -4.90
N VAL A 80 -2.45 -2.81 -4.10
CA VAL A 80 -3.81 -2.41 -4.43
C VAL A 80 -4.36 -1.57 -3.29
N ILE A 81 -4.78 -0.35 -3.58
CA ILE A 81 -5.44 0.52 -2.61
C ILE A 81 -6.94 0.26 -2.70
N LEU A 82 -7.53 -0.26 -1.63
CA LEU A 82 -8.95 -0.64 -1.63
C LEU A 82 -9.84 0.59 -1.74
N GLY A 83 -10.81 0.50 -2.64
CA GLY A 83 -11.76 1.56 -2.95
C GLY A 83 -13.07 1.44 -2.16
N PRO A 84 -14.06 2.28 -2.50
CA PRO A 84 -15.33 2.30 -1.77
C PRO A 84 -16.15 1.02 -1.89
N ASP A 85 -15.95 0.24 -2.95
CA ASP A 85 -16.67 -1.01 -3.18
C ASP A 85 -15.82 -2.24 -2.82
N HIS A 86 -14.85 -2.08 -1.91
CA HIS A 86 -13.98 -3.16 -1.48
C HIS A 86 -14.77 -4.29 -0.81
N PRO A 87 -14.25 -5.54 -0.83
CA PRO A 87 -14.88 -6.63 -0.07
C PRO A 87 -14.74 -6.41 1.43
N ILE A 88 -15.58 -7.08 2.21
CA ILE A 88 -15.55 -6.96 3.67
C ILE A 88 -14.29 -7.57 4.26
N THR A 89 -13.81 -8.66 3.67
CA THR A 89 -12.60 -9.35 4.11
C THR A 89 -11.65 -9.56 2.95
N GLY A 90 -10.37 -9.74 3.27
CA GLY A 90 -9.34 -10.06 2.28
C GLY A 90 -8.27 -10.94 2.90
N SER A 91 -7.58 -11.69 2.03
CA SER A 91 -6.56 -12.66 2.44
C SER A 91 -5.14 -12.23 2.11
N TYR A 92 -4.96 -11.03 1.56
CA TYR A 92 -3.63 -10.50 1.28
C TYR A 92 -3.18 -9.57 2.41
N PRO A 93 -1.88 -9.49 2.68
CA PRO A 93 -1.39 -8.66 3.77
C PRO A 93 -1.68 -7.17 3.51
N VAL A 94 -2.25 -6.52 4.53
CA VAL A 94 -2.46 -5.08 4.53
C VAL A 94 -1.20 -4.45 5.13
N VAL A 95 -0.45 -3.75 4.30
CA VAL A 95 0.85 -3.18 4.68
C VAL A 95 0.76 -1.71 5.07
N GLY A 96 -0.35 -1.07 4.79
CA GLY A 96 -0.59 0.31 5.13
C GLY A 96 -2.04 0.69 4.90
N VAL A 97 -2.42 1.86 5.39
CA VAL A 97 -3.77 2.42 5.18
C VAL A 97 -3.62 3.90 4.85
N ILE A 98 -4.24 4.34 3.77
CA ILE A 98 -4.26 5.76 3.40
C ILE A 98 -4.90 6.56 4.52
N THR A 99 -4.33 7.71 4.87
CA THR A 99 -4.89 8.56 5.92
C THR A 99 -6.26 9.11 5.53
N ASP A 100 -7.07 9.44 6.53
CA ASP A 100 -8.39 10.01 6.30
C ASP A 100 -8.31 11.33 5.51
N GLU A 101 -7.25 12.10 5.72
CA GLU A 101 -7.05 13.36 5.02
C GLU A 101 -6.78 13.17 3.54
N ASP A 102 -6.21 12.03 3.16
CA ASP A 102 -5.81 11.79 1.78
C ASP A 102 -6.73 10.81 1.04
N ILE A 103 -7.69 10.17 1.73
CA ILE A 103 -8.51 9.13 1.12
C ILE A 103 -9.30 9.63 -0.09
N ASP A 104 -9.78 10.87 -0.05
CA ASP A 104 -10.56 11.43 -1.16
C ASP A 104 -9.70 11.73 -2.39
N LYS A 105 -8.39 11.92 -2.21
CA LYS A 105 -7.48 12.09 -3.34
C LYS A 105 -7.40 10.84 -4.20
N VAL A 106 -7.52 9.67 -3.57
CA VAL A 106 -7.44 8.38 -4.28
C VAL A 106 -8.52 8.30 -5.35
N ALA A 107 -9.74 8.75 -5.02
CA ALA A 107 -10.86 8.71 -5.98
C ALA A 107 -10.64 9.59 -7.21
N GLN A 108 -9.73 10.54 -7.14
CA GLN A 108 -9.44 11.47 -8.24
C GLN A 108 -8.26 11.05 -9.10
N ILE A 109 -7.56 10.00 -8.72
CA ILE A 109 -6.40 9.52 -9.46
C ILE A 109 -6.89 8.82 -10.73
N ARG A 110 -6.28 9.19 -11.84
CA ARG A 110 -6.61 8.61 -13.16
C ARG A 110 -5.57 7.58 -13.57
N PRO A 111 -5.96 6.60 -14.37
CA PRO A 111 -4.99 5.68 -14.95
C PRO A 111 -3.84 6.41 -15.62
N GLY A 112 -2.63 5.95 -15.40
CA GLY A 112 -1.42 6.56 -15.93
C GLY A 112 -0.81 7.65 -15.07
N GLN A 113 -1.52 8.16 -14.07
CA GLN A 113 -0.91 9.10 -13.13
C GLN A 113 0.08 8.40 -12.22
N TYR A 114 1.12 9.13 -11.83
CA TYR A 114 2.10 8.63 -10.88
C TYR A 114 1.65 8.89 -9.46
N VAL A 115 1.98 7.96 -8.58
CA VAL A 115 1.58 7.99 -7.17
C VAL A 115 2.80 7.72 -6.32
N ARG A 116 3.02 8.55 -5.32
CA ARG A 116 4.04 8.34 -4.31
C ARG A 116 3.41 8.27 -2.94
N LEU A 117 3.80 7.25 -2.18
CA LEU A 117 3.31 7.02 -0.83
C LEU A 117 4.35 7.52 0.17
N HIS A 118 3.88 8.07 1.28
CA HIS A 118 4.72 8.56 2.37
C HIS A 118 4.22 7.99 3.67
N TRP A 119 5.12 7.55 4.54
CA TRP A 119 4.70 7.16 5.88
C TRP A 119 4.21 8.39 6.64
N ALA A 120 2.98 8.34 7.14
CA ALA A 120 2.40 9.41 7.95
C ALA A 120 3.00 9.42 9.36
N ARG A 121 3.57 8.29 9.78
CA ARG A 121 4.29 8.12 11.04
C ARG A 121 5.30 7.01 10.87
N PRO A 122 6.31 6.89 11.78
CA PRO A 122 7.28 5.79 11.69
C PRO A 122 6.60 4.43 11.74
N ARG A 123 7.14 3.47 10.97
CA ARG A 123 6.68 2.10 11.02
C ARG A 123 6.98 1.48 12.40
N SER A 124 6.17 0.46 12.74
CA SER A 124 6.46 -0.36 13.90
C SER A 124 7.81 -1.05 13.72
N ARG A 125 8.48 -1.35 14.83
CA ARG A 125 9.72 -2.09 14.78
C ARG A 125 9.46 -3.52 14.32
N LEU A 126 10.49 -4.13 13.74
CA LEU A 126 10.41 -5.53 13.37
C LEU A 126 10.17 -6.39 14.61
N PRO A 127 9.51 -7.55 14.43
CA PRO A 127 9.36 -8.50 15.53
C PRO A 127 10.71 -8.80 16.19
N GLY A 128 10.72 -8.82 17.50
CA GLY A 128 11.93 -8.96 18.27
C GLY A 128 12.57 -7.65 18.69
N GLN A 129 12.60 -6.67 17.82
CA GLN A 129 13.12 -5.34 18.15
C GLN A 129 12.11 -4.56 19.00
N GLY A 130 10.86 -4.55 18.59
CA GLY A 130 9.82 -3.87 19.33
C GLY A 130 9.62 -4.48 20.72
N VAL A 131 9.58 -5.79 20.78
CA VAL A 131 9.45 -6.52 22.04
C VAL A 131 10.62 -6.21 22.96
N THR A 132 11.84 -6.24 22.45
CA THR A 132 13.04 -6.01 23.24
C THR A 132 13.09 -4.61 23.82
N GLN A 133 12.52 -3.64 23.14
CA GLN A 133 12.65 -2.24 23.53
C GLN A 133 11.42 -1.70 24.24
N ALA A 134 10.26 -2.25 23.98
CA ALA A 134 9.02 -1.74 24.54
C ALA A 134 8.79 -2.21 25.97
N TRP A 135 9.38 -3.27 26.32
CA TRP A 135 9.15 -3.91 27.60
C TRP A 135 10.46 -4.35 28.23
#